data_689530ca05557447bec0ac3a469739c5
#
_entry.id   689530ca05557447bec0ac3a469739c5
#
_cell.length_a   1.000
_cell.length_b   1.000
_cell.length_c   1.000
_cell.angle_alpha   90.00
_cell.angle_beta   90.00
_cell.angle_gamma   90.00
#
_symmetry.space_group_name_H-M   'P 1'
#
loop_
_entity.id
_entity.type
_entity.pdbx_description
1 polymer ?
#
loop_
_entity_poly.entity_id
_entity_poly.type
_entity_poly.pdbx_seq_one_letter_code
_entity_poly.pdbx_strand_id
1 'polypeptide(L)'
;MKEIYKQKINKKLVMPALMFMRQEKSSGIVLGIAVIIALLLANSPWREQYFEFFEHHLGFVFDGRPYFNFSLEHWINDGLMSLFFFVVGLELKREFIGGELREIKKVVLPVGAAILGMLFPAAIYLSFNIGTSVAHGWGIPMATDIAFALAIVYLLGDKVPLSAKVFLTTLAIVDDLGAVIVIALFYTSNISIPSILVGLTFLGIMFIGNKMGIKYAFFYGILGVCGVWVAFLMSGVHATIAAVLAAFVIPADSQIPESTFIARLRRQLHRFENAESNDVRTLEEEQVEIISQVKAEAFNAVPPLQRLEHGMHPFVSFVIMPIFALANAGVAFIDMDLQSLFSNHVALGVMFGLLLGKPLGIVLAVWLLSKLGLGKRSKKMTWHRIFGLGFLASIGFTMSMFVTSLAFDEPVSHVQAKVGIFAASIIGGLAGYYLLKISKR
;
A
#
# COMPACT_ATOMS: atom_id res chain seq x y z
N MET A 1 -12.22 36.65 -22.01
CA MET A 1 -13.21 35.55 -21.98
C MET A 1 -12.55 34.17 -21.76
N LYS A 2 -11.52 33.78 -22.49
CA LYS A 2 -10.83 32.47 -22.28
C LYS A 2 -10.20 32.28 -20.88
N GLU A 3 -9.64 33.32 -20.26
CA GLU A 3 -9.07 33.24 -18.91
C GLU A 3 -10.12 33.12 -17.81
N ILE A 4 -11.25 33.82 -17.95
CA ILE A 4 -12.38 33.68 -17.00
C ILE A 4 -12.99 32.29 -17.09
N TYR A 5 -13.02 31.69 -18.29
CA TYR A 5 -13.45 30.28 -18.46
C TYR A 5 -12.46 29.27 -17.84
N LYS A 6 -11.15 29.49 -18.05
CA LYS A 6 -10.09 28.67 -17.40
C LYS A 6 -10.12 28.78 -15.86
N GLN A 7 -10.31 29.99 -15.31
CA GLN A 7 -10.47 30.20 -13.88
C GLN A 7 -11.77 29.58 -13.34
N LYS A 8 -12.88 29.62 -14.09
CA LYS A 8 -14.13 28.96 -13.71
C LYS A 8 -14.02 27.42 -13.75
N ILE A 9 -13.35 26.88 -14.75
CA ILE A 9 -13.07 25.42 -14.83
C ILE A 9 -12.14 24.98 -13.71
N ASN A 10 -11.07 25.74 -13.45
CA ASN A 10 -10.13 25.44 -12.36
C ASN A 10 -10.81 25.47 -10.98
N LYS A 11 -11.64 26.49 -10.70
CA LYS A 11 -12.40 26.56 -9.44
C LYS A 11 -13.52 25.53 -9.32
N LYS A 12 -14.21 25.17 -10.42
CA LYS A 12 -15.39 24.29 -10.36
C LYS A 12 -15.08 22.81 -10.50
N LEU A 13 -13.99 22.41 -11.16
CA LEU A 13 -13.67 21.00 -11.44
C LEU A 13 -12.31 20.58 -10.87
N VAL A 14 -11.25 21.34 -11.13
CA VAL A 14 -9.89 20.93 -10.76
C VAL A 14 -9.65 21.09 -9.25
N MET A 15 -10.08 22.20 -8.66
CA MET A 15 -9.88 22.43 -7.23
C MET A 15 -10.67 21.47 -6.33
N PRO A 16 -11.95 21.14 -6.61
CA PRO A 16 -12.68 20.10 -5.88
C PRO A 16 -12.07 18.70 -6.07
N ALA A 17 -11.62 18.37 -7.29
CA ALA A 17 -10.95 17.09 -7.56
C ALA A 17 -9.63 16.97 -6.78
N LEU A 18 -8.80 18.01 -6.76
CA LEU A 18 -7.57 18.03 -5.97
C LEU A 18 -7.84 17.99 -4.45
N MET A 19 -8.90 18.67 -3.98
CA MET A 19 -9.33 18.58 -2.58
C MET A 19 -9.83 17.18 -2.22
N PHE A 20 -10.56 16.54 -3.15
CA PHE A 20 -11.01 15.16 -3.01
C PHE A 20 -9.80 14.20 -2.93
N MET A 21 -8.83 14.33 -3.82
CA MET A 21 -7.62 13.50 -3.84
C MET A 21 -6.72 13.70 -2.61
N ARG A 22 -6.80 14.83 -1.92
CA ARG A 22 -6.06 15.09 -0.68
C ARG A 22 -6.71 14.48 0.57
N GLN A 23 -7.93 13.97 0.46
CA GLN A 23 -8.61 13.33 1.59
C GLN A 23 -8.35 11.83 1.55
N GLU A 24 -7.76 11.28 2.59
CA GLU A 24 -7.45 9.84 2.70
C GLU A 24 -8.68 8.92 2.56
N LYS A 25 -9.86 9.39 2.97
CA LYS A 25 -11.13 8.68 2.75
C LYS A 25 -11.51 8.51 1.27
N SER A 26 -10.98 9.35 0.39
CA SER A 26 -11.37 9.35 -1.03
C SER A 26 -10.77 8.17 -1.81
N SER A 27 -9.57 7.71 -1.42
CA SER A 27 -8.95 6.54 -2.03
C SER A 27 -9.78 5.28 -1.80
N GLY A 28 -10.28 5.07 -0.59
CA GLY A 28 -11.16 3.93 -0.28
C GLY A 28 -12.49 3.97 -1.04
N ILE A 29 -13.05 5.17 -1.31
CA ILE A 29 -14.28 5.30 -2.12
C ILE A 29 -14.00 4.89 -3.57
N VAL A 30 -12.93 5.40 -4.18
CA VAL A 30 -12.56 5.06 -5.57
C VAL A 30 -12.26 3.56 -5.69
N LEU A 31 -11.53 3.01 -4.73
CA LEU A 31 -11.24 1.58 -4.65
C LEU A 31 -12.55 0.77 -4.54
N GLY A 32 -13.48 1.17 -3.68
CA GLY A 32 -14.79 0.52 -3.54
C GLY A 32 -15.61 0.56 -4.83
N ILE A 33 -15.59 1.67 -5.56
CA ILE A 33 -16.24 1.79 -6.88
C ILE A 33 -15.61 0.81 -7.88
N ALA A 34 -14.27 0.72 -7.94
CA ALA A 34 -13.57 -0.21 -8.83
C ALA A 34 -13.97 -1.67 -8.54
N VAL A 35 -14.10 -2.03 -7.27
CA VAL A 35 -14.59 -3.36 -6.84
C VAL A 35 -16.00 -3.64 -7.32
N ILE A 36 -16.93 -2.67 -7.11
CA ILE A 36 -18.32 -2.83 -7.55
C ILE A 36 -18.37 -3.00 -9.06
N ILE A 37 -17.58 -2.23 -9.81
CA ILE A 37 -17.49 -2.37 -11.26
C ILE A 37 -16.98 -3.77 -11.65
N ALA A 38 -15.91 -4.25 -11.00
CA ALA A 38 -15.36 -5.59 -11.24
C ALA A 38 -16.40 -6.69 -11.01
N LEU A 39 -17.13 -6.61 -9.88
CA LEU A 39 -18.19 -7.57 -9.55
C LEU A 39 -19.36 -7.52 -10.53
N LEU A 40 -19.77 -6.31 -10.94
CA LEU A 40 -20.85 -6.16 -11.93
C LEU A 40 -20.43 -6.73 -13.29
N LEU A 41 -19.21 -6.46 -13.76
CA LEU A 41 -18.71 -7.00 -15.03
C LEU A 41 -18.58 -8.52 -14.98
N ALA A 42 -18.02 -9.08 -13.90
CA ALA A 42 -17.88 -10.52 -13.73
C ALA A 42 -19.23 -11.29 -13.64
N ASN A 43 -20.32 -10.61 -13.32
CA ASN A 43 -21.67 -11.20 -13.22
C ASN A 43 -22.66 -10.63 -14.25
N SER A 44 -22.15 -10.06 -15.34
CA SER A 44 -22.91 -9.51 -16.45
C SER A 44 -22.77 -10.35 -17.73
N PRO A 45 -23.53 -10.06 -18.81
CA PRO A 45 -23.32 -10.67 -20.11
C PRO A 45 -21.92 -10.44 -20.72
N TRP A 46 -21.16 -9.48 -20.20
CA TRP A 46 -19.78 -9.18 -20.62
C TRP A 46 -18.71 -9.94 -19.83
N ARG A 47 -19.10 -10.97 -19.09
CA ARG A 47 -18.20 -11.75 -18.23
C ARG A 47 -17.00 -12.30 -18.99
N GLU A 48 -17.25 -12.96 -20.14
CA GLU A 48 -16.19 -13.58 -20.94
C GLU A 48 -15.17 -12.53 -21.41
N GLN A 49 -15.67 -11.41 -21.98
CA GLN A 49 -14.80 -10.33 -22.45
C GLN A 49 -14.01 -9.68 -21.30
N TYR A 50 -14.62 -9.60 -20.09
CA TYR A 50 -13.95 -9.07 -18.91
C TYR A 50 -12.77 -9.93 -18.49
N PHE A 51 -12.92 -11.24 -18.41
CA PHE A 51 -11.82 -12.14 -18.04
C PHE A 51 -10.79 -12.25 -19.17
N GLU A 52 -11.22 -12.43 -20.43
CA GLU A 52 -10.35 -12.47 -21.59
C GLU A 52 -9.48 -11.23 -21.71
N PHE A 53 -10.00 -10.04 -21.37
CA PHE A 53 -9.23 -8.80 -21.40
C PHE A 53 -7.96 -8.87 -20.54
N PHE A 54 -8.04 -9.44 -19.33
CA PHE A 54 -6.89 -9.55 -18.45
C PHE A 54 -5.96 -10.72 -18.80
N GLU A 55 -6.42 -11.68 -19.58
CA GLU A 55 -5.59 -12.78 -20.13
C GLU A 55 -4.78 -12.36 -21.34
N HIS A 56 -5.10 -11.23 -21.98
CA HIS A 56 -4.32 -10.74 -23.13
C HIS A 56 -2.86 -10.53 -22.76
N HIS A 57 -1.96 -11.01 -23.62
CA HIS A 57 -0.52 -10.93 -23.42
C HIS A 57 0.05 -9.63 -23.97
N LEU A 58 0.90 -8.98 -23.16
CA LEU A 58 1.68 -7.81 -23.53
C LEU A 58 3.17 -8.14 -23.38
N GLY A 59 3.93 -7.97 -24.47
CA GLY A 59 5.37 -8.24 -24.48
C GLY A 59 6.05 -7.59 -25.65
N PHE A 60 7.38 -7.72 -25.71
CA PHE A 60 8.19 -7.22 -26.81
C PHE A 60 8.68 -8.40 -27.65
N VAL A 61 8.68 -8.27 -28.97
CA VAL A 61 9.27 -9.25 -29.88
C VAL A 61 10.56 -8.67 -30.42
N PHE A 62 11.68 -9.33 -30.15
CA PHE A 62 12.98 -8.98 -30.70
C PHE A 62 13.58 -10.20 -31.40
N ASP A 63 13.97 -10.06 -32.65
CA ASP A 63 14.51 -11.14 -33.49
C ASP A 63 13.60 -12.40 -33.50
N GLY A 64 12.28 -12.19 -33.59
CA GLY A 64 11.27 -13.25 -33.61
C GLY A 64 11.07 -13.99 -32.28
N ARG A 65 11.75 -13.58 -31.20
CA ARG A 65 11.60 -14.15 -29.86
C ARG A 65 10.80 -13.20 -28.98
N PRO A 66 9.79 -13.71 -28.24
CA PRO A 66 9.05 -12.90 -27.29
C PRO A 66 9.87 -12.69 -26.01
N TYR A 67 9.93 -11.45 -25.54
CA TYR A 67 10.54 -11.05 -24.28
C TYR A 67 9.48 -10.38 -23.41
N PHE A 68 9.46 -10.69 -22.11
CA PHE A 68 8.49 -10.15 -21.13
C PHE A 68 7.03 -10.33 -21.58
N ASN A 69 6.72 -11.46 -22.22
CA ASN A 69 5.39 -11.76 -22.73
C ASN A 69 4.50 -12.32 -21.61
N PHE A 70 3.91 -11.43 -20.82
CA PHE A 70 3.06 -11.77 -19.68
C PHE A 70 1.62 -11.30 -19.93
N SER A 71 0.65 -11.93 -19.25
CA SER A 71 -0.73 -11.47 -19.26
C SER A 71 -0.86 -10.08 -18.62
N LEU A 72 -1.92 -9.34 -18.96
CA LEU A 72 -2.19 -8.05 -18.33
C LEU A 72 -2.39 -8.19 -16.81
N GLU A 73 -3.03 -9.29 -16.37
CA GLU A 73 -3.15 -9.61 -14.95
C GLU A 73 -1.77 -9.74 -14.28
N HIS A 74 -0.83 -10.44 -14.91
CA HIS A 74 0.54 -10.58 -14.39
C HIS A 74 1.28 -9.21 -14.33
N TRP A 75 1.15 -8.37 -15.37
CA TRP A 75 1.71 -7.01 -15.36
C TRP A 75 1.12 -6.14 -14.26
N ILE A 76 -0.17 -6.30 -13.95
CA ILE A 76 -0.82 -5.59 -12.86
C ILE A 76 -0.30 -6.11 -11.51
N ASN A 77 -0.25 -7.44 -11.33
CA ASN A 77 0.12 -8.07 -10.06
C ASN A 77 1.62 -7.92 -9.73
N ASP A 78 2.53 -8.01 -10.70
CA ASP A 78 3.96 -7.89 -10.45
C ASP A 78 4.52 -6.51 -10.79
N GLY A 79 4.02 -5.86 -11.84
CA GLY A 79 4.48 -4.54 -12.26
C GLY A 79 3.89 -3.40 -11.41
N LEU A 80 2.56 -3.24 -11.44
CA LEU A 80 1.91 -2.15 -10.71
C LEU A 80 2.00 -2.34 -9.20
N MET A 81 1.83 -3.56 -8.69
CA MET A 81 1.98 -3.84 -7.26
C MET A 81 3.41 -3.65 -6.76
N SER A 82 4.43 -3.78 -7.61
CA SER A 82 5.79 -3.39 -7.23
C SER A 82 5.90 -1.90 -6.92
N LEU A 83 5.20 -1.03 -7.67
CA LEU A 83 5.15 0.41 -7.36
C LEU A 83 4.39 0.70 -6.04
N PHE A 84 3.33 -0.06 -5.76
CA PHE A 84 2.66 0.00 -4.46
C PHE A 84 3.64 -0.37 -3.33
N PHE A 85 4.30 -1.53 -3.42
CA PHE A 85 5.26 -1.96 -2.40
C PHE A 85 6.50 -1.08 -2.30
N PHE A 86 6.88 -0.39 -3.39
CA PHE A 86 7.91 0.63 -3.34
C PHE A 86 7.49 1.80 -2.43
N VAL A 87 6.26 2.30 -2.58
CA VAL A 87 5.73 3.37 -1.71
C VAL A 87 5.62 2.90 -0.26
N VAL A 88 5.11 1.68 -0.03
CA VAL A 88 5.07 1.07 1.31
C VAL A 88 6.49 0.97 1.91
N GLY A 89 7.48 0.59 1.12
CA GLY A 89 8.89 0.56 1.55
C GLY A 89 9.45 1.92 1.91
N LEU A 90 9.09 2.99 1.17
CA LEU A 90 9.46 4.37 1.50
C LEU A 90 8.79 4.81 2.80
N GLU A 91 7.51 4.54 2.97
CA GLU A 91 6.73 4.83 4.19
C GLU A 91 7.32 4.11 5.40
N LEU A 92 7.59 2.81 5.28
CA LEU A 92 8.29 2.03 6.31
C LEU A 92 9.61 2.68 6.72
N LYS A 93 10.46 3.01 5.75
CA LYS A 93 11.75 3.64 6.02
C LYS A 93 11.58 4.98 6.74
N ARG A 94 10.61 5.80 6.32
CA ARG A 94 10.30 7.07 6.99
C ARG A 94 9.89 6.84 8.45
N GLU A 95 9.01 5.88 8.69
CA GLU A 95 8.53 5.54 10.04
C GLU A 95 9.68 5.05 10.95
N PHE A 96 10.63 4.29 10.42
CA PHE A 96 11.82 3.85 11.18
C PHE A 96 12.77 4.99 11.54
N ILE A 97 12.93 5.98 10.64
CA ILE A 97 13.91 7.06 10.85
C ILE A 97 13.35 8.18 11.73
N GLY A 98 12.13 8.61 11.45
CA GLY A 98 11.55 9.82 12.08
C GLY A 98 10.11 9.69 12.54
N GLY A 99 9.44 8.56 12.30
CA GLY A 99 8.05 8.33 12.63
C GLY A 99 7.81 7.60 13.96
N GLU A 100 6.64 7.02 14.07
CA GLU A 100 6.19 6.32 15.29
C GLU A 100 7.02 5.07 15.59
N LEU A 101 7.61 4.42 14.57
CA LEU A 101 8.46 3.22 14.72
C LEU A 101 9.84 3.51 15.34
N ARG A 102 10.23 4.77 15.48
CA ARG A 102 11.50 5.17 16.09
C ARG A 102 11.54 4.91 17.60
N GLU A 103 10.41 5.11 18.30
CA GLU A 103 10.34 4.98 19.76
C GLU A 103 9.85 3.59 20.17
N ILE A 104 10.75 2.69 20.56
CA ILE A 104 10.46 1.28 20.94
C ILE A 104 9.27 1.18 21.91
N LYS A 105 9.17 2.06 22.92
CA LYS A 105 8.10 2.02 23.92
C LYS A 105 6.70 2.26 23.33
N LYS A 106 6.59 3.02 22.24
CA LYS A 106 5.31 3.29 21.54
C LYS A 106 4.97 2.17 20.55
N VAL A 107 5.98 1.53 20.00
CA VAL A 107 5.89 0.56 18.91
C VAL A 107 5.56 -0.86 19.40
N VAL A 108 5.94 -1.21 20.63
CA VAL A 108 5.76 -2.56 21.17
C VAL A 108 4.31 -3.06 21.06
N LEU A 109 3.31 -2.21 21.33
CA LEU A 109 1.90 -2.63 21.23
C LEU A 109 1.45 -2.86 19.79
N PRO A 110 1.63 -1.92 18.83
CA PRO A 110 1.27 -2.16 17.43
C PRO A 110 2.03 -3.32 16.79
N VAL A 111 3.35 -3.43 17.01
CA VAL A 111 4.17 -4.51 16.46
C VAL A 111 3.76 -5.87 17.00
N GLY A 112 3.59 -5.99 18.31
CA GLY A 112 3.10 -7.24 18.90
C GLY A 112 1.68 -7.59 18.46
N ALA A 113 0.83 -6.57 18.27
CA ALA A 113 -0.51 -6.74 17.71
C ALA A 113 -0.46 -7.22 16.25
N ALA A 114 0.46 -6.71 15.44
CA ALA A 114 0.67 -7.17 14.07
C ALA A 114 1.17 -8.63 14.04
N ILE A 115 2.18 -8.98 14.84
CA ILE A 115 2.72 -10.35 14.89
C ILE A 115 1.64 -11.35 15.25
N LEU A 116 0.91 -11.16 16.37
CA LEU A 116 -0.17 -12.08 16.72
C LEU A 116 -1.37 -11.95 15.80
N GLY A 117 -1.62 -10.76 15.23
CA GLY A 117 -2.61 -10.50 14.19
C GLY A 117 -2.30 -11.20 12.87
N MET A 118 -1.07 -11.63 12.61
CA MET A 118 -0.68 -12.50 11.49
C MET A 118 -0.69 -13.98 11.86
N LEU A 119 -0.14 -14.34 13.03
CA LEU A 119 -0.02 -15.74 13.45
C LEU A 119 -1.38 -16.40 13.70
N PHE A 120 -2.33 -15.70 14.33
CA PHE A 120 -3.65 -16.26 14.63
C PHE A 120 -4.46 -16.57 13.38
N PRO A 121 -4.60 -15.67 12.39
CA PRO A 121 -5.24 -15.99 11.12
C PRO A 121 -4.61 -17.18 10.41
N ALA A 122 -3.28 -17.22 10.36
CA ALA A 122 -2.54 -18.33 9.77
C ALA A 122 -2.84 -19.66 10.47
N ALA A 123 -2.83 -19.68 11.80
CA ALA A 123 -3.15 -20.88 12.59
C ALA A 123 -4.61 -21.33 12.37
N ILE A 124 -5.56 -20.40 12.30
CA ILE A 124 -6.95 -20.73 12.00
C ILE A 124 -7.07 -21.30 10.59
N TYR A 125 -6.47 -20.67 9.59
CA TYR A 125 -6.48 -21.19 8.22
C TYR A 125 -5.92 -22.63 8.16
N LEU A 126 -4.79 -22.86 8.79
CA LEU A 126 -4.14 -24.18 8.85
C LEU A 126 -5.03 -25.20 9.57
N SER A 127 -5.79 -24.82 10.60
CA SER A 127 -6.70 -25.75 11.29
C SER A 127 -7.80 -26.34 10.38
N PHE A 128 -8.20 -25.59 9.33
CA PHE A 128 -9.14 -26.05 8.32
C PHE A 128 -8.46 -26.82 7.17
N ASN A 129 -7.19 -26.53 6.88
CA ASN A 129 -6.53 -26.95 5.64
C ASN A 129 -5.27 -27.80 5.86
N ILE A 130 -4.94 -28.17 7.10
CA ILE A 130 -3.76 -28.99 7.40
C ILE A 130 -3.84 -30.36 6.72
N GLY A 131 -2.77 -30.76 6.04
CA GLY A 131 -2.73 -32.04 5.31
C GLY A 131 -3.38 -32.02 3.92
N THR A 132 -3.88 -30.86 3.46
CA THR A 132 -4.41 -30.70 2.11
C THR A 132 -3.40 -29.99 1.18
N SER A 133 -3.60 -30.09 -0.14
CA SER A 133 -2.78 -29.39 -1.14
C SER A 133 -2.89 -27.88 -1.04
N VAL A 134 -3.95 -27.36 -0.43
CA VAL A 134 -4.20 -25.90 -0.28
C VAL A 134 -3.67 -25.34 1.05
N ALA A 135 -2.98 -26.15 1.86
CA ALA A 135 -2.42 -25.70 3.14
C ALA A 135 -1.47 -24.49 2.99
N HIS A 136 -0.77 -24.38 1.87
CA HIS A 136 0.16 -23.28 1.60
C HIS A 136 -0.52 -21.89 1.49
N GLY A 137 -1.86 -21.82 1.35
CA GLY A 137 -2.61 -20.56 1.38
C GLY A 137 -2.70 -19.88 2.75
N TRP A 138 -1.96 -20.33 3.77
CA TRP A 138 -2.01 -19.81 5.14
C TRP A 138 -1.64 -18.32 5.27
N GLY A 139 -0.89 -17.77 4.31
CA GLY A 139 -0.54 -16.35 4.24
C GLY A 139 -1.71 -15.45 3.83
N ILE A 140 -2.74 -15.97 3.16
CA ILE A 140 -3.85 -15.19 2.63
C ILE A 140 -4.58 -14.38 3.71
N PRO A 141 -5.01 -14.96 4.85
CA PRO A 141 -5.73 -14.21 5.89
C PRO A 141 -4.82 -13.35 6.78
N MET A 142 -3.53 -13.28 6.53
CA MET A 142 -2.62 -12.46 7.34
C MET A 142 -2.65 -10.98 6.99
N ALA A 143 -2.90 -10.65 5.73
CA ALA A 143 -2.79 -9.29 5.22
C ALA A 143 -3.99 -8.41 5.61
N THR A 144 -3.74 -7.10 5.81
CA THR A 144 -4.76 -6.08 6.07
C THR A 144 -4.77 -5.08 4.91
N ASP A 145 -5.95 -4.73 4.41
CA ASP A 145 -6.11 -3.62 3.46
C ASP A 145 -6.18 -2.29 4.22
N ILE A 146 -5.03 -1.61 4.30
CA ILE A 146 -4.90 -0.34 5.00
C ILE A 146 -5.80 0.75 4.39
N ALA A 147 -5.99 0.76 3.06
CA ALA A 147 -6.76 1.79 2.38
C ALA A 147 -8.23 1.75 2.78
N PHE A 148 -8.85 0.57 2.79
CA PHE A 148 -10.23 0.40 3.27
C PHE A 148 -10.35 0.59 4.78
N ALA A 149 -9.44 0.04 5.57
CA ALA A 149 -9.50 0.15 7.02
C ALA A 149 -9.42 1.62 7.48
N LEU A 150 -8.48 2.40 6.93
CA LEU A 150 -8.35 3.83 7.23
C LEU A 150 -9.50 4.65 6.68
N ALA A 151 -10.02 4.34 5.48
CA ALA A 151 -11.17 5.06 4.93
C ALA A 151 -12.37 5.00 5.89
N ILE A 152 -12.65 3.85 6.50
CA ILE A 152 -13.72 3.70 7.50
C ILE A 152 -13.42 4.50 8.77
N VAL A 153 -12.16 4.50 9.23
CA VAL A 153 -11.75 5.28 10.41
C VAL A 153 -11.91 6.79 10.16
N TYR A 154 -11.51 7.25 8.98
CA TYR A 154 -11.67 8.67 8.61
C TYR A 154 -13.15 9.06 8.39
N LEU A 155 -13.99 8.13 7.92
CA LEU A 155 -15.43 8.34 7.82
C LEU A 155 -16.09 8.55 9.20
N LEU A 156 -15.59 7.89 10.24
CA LEU A 156 -16.02 8.07 11.62
C LEU A 156 -15.54 9.39 12.25
N GLY A 157 -14.54 10.04 11.65
CA GLY A 157 -14.05 11.37 12.02
C GLY A 157 -13.55 11.46 13.46
N ASP A 158 -14.13 12.41 14.22
CA ASP A 158 -13.72 12.70 15.61
C ASP A 158 -14.17 11.66 16.65
N LYS A 159 -14.99 10.67 16.25
CA LYS A 159 -15.38 9.56 17.12
C LYS A 159 -14.22 8.64 17.42
N VAL A 160 -13.25 8.55 16.50
CA VAL A 160 -12.05 7.75 16.66
C VAL A 160 -10.88 8.66 17.08
N PRO A 161 -10.31 8.46 18.29
CA PRO A 161 -9.21 9.29 18.78
C PRO A 161 -7.95 9.09 17.93
N LEU A 162 -7.09 10.12 17.88
CA LEU A 162 -5.84 10.09 17.10
C LEU A 162 -4.97 8.88 17.47
N SER A 163 -4.89 8.52 18.76
CA SER A 163 -4.12 7.36 19.22
C SER A 163 -4.61 6.03 18.63
N ALA A 164 -5.90 5.92 18.29
CA ALA A 164 -6.45 4.73 17.63
C ALA A 164 -6.14 4.72 16.13
N LYS A 165 -6.16 5.90 15.49
CA LYS A 165 -5.74 6.05 14.09
C LYS A 165 -4.28 5.67 13.93
N VAL A 166 -3.39 6.27 14.74
CA VAL A 166 -1.95 5.96 14.74
C VAL A 166 -1.70 4.47 15.02
N PHE A 167 -2.40 3.87 15.99
CA PHE A 167 -2.26 2.44 16.28
C PHE A 167 -2.61 1.58 15.08
N LEU A 168 -3.74 1.84 14.41
CA LEU A 168 -4.16 1.07 13.23
C LEU A 168 -3.19 1.26 12.06
N THR A 169 -2.74 2.50 11.81
CA THR A 169 -1.76 2.77 10.75
C THR A 169 -0.45 2.03 11.02
N THR A 170 0.10 2.15 12.23
CA THR A 170 1.35 1.46 12.58
C THR A 170 1.20 -0.06 12.52
N LEU A 171 0.07 -0.61 12.98
CA LEU A 171 -0.24 -2.03 12.88
C LEU A 171 -0.24 -2.49 11.43
N ALA A 172 -0.96 -1.78 10.55
CA ALA A 172 -1.08 -2.17 9.15
C ALA A 172 0.26 -2.05 8.38
N ILE A 173 1.07 -1.02 8.67
CA ILE A 173 2.41 -0.88 8.11
C ILE A 173 3.31 -2.09 8.50
N VAL A 174 3.21 -2.57 9.74
CA VAL A 174 3.96 -3.75 10.20
C VAL A 174 3.40 -5.05 9.62
N ASP A 175 2.07 -5.14 9.45
CA ASP A 175 1.41 -6.25 8.75
C ASP A 175 1.89 -6.36 7.31
N ASP A 176 1.98 -5.23 6.57
CA ASP A 176 2.46 -5.22 5.19
C ASP A 176 3.93 -5.66 5.10
N LEU A 177 4.78 -5.20 6.02
CA LEU A 177 6.15 -5.70 6.11
C LEU A 177 6.20 -7.21 6.38
N GLY A 178 5.37 -7.69 7.30
CA GLY A 178 5.24 -9.11 7.60
C GLY A 178 4.78 -9.92 6.39
N ALA A 179 3.80 -9.42 5.65
CA ALA A 179 3.32 -10.03 4.41
C ALA A 179 4.45 -10.12 3.35
N VAL A 180 5.23 -9.04 3.15
CA VAL A 180 6.38 -9.06 2.22
C VAL A 180 7.41 -10.12 2.63
N ILE A 181 7.73 -10.22 3.92
CA ILE A 181 8.68 -11.24 4.43
C ILE A 181 8.13 -12.65 4.20
N VAL A 182 6.84 -12.87 4.46
CA VAL A 182 6.19 -14.17 4.23
C VAL A 182 6.19 -14.53 2.74
N ILE A 183 5.87 -13.59 1.87
CA ILE A 183 5.91 -13.79 0.42
C ILE A 183 7.34 -14.15 -0.01
N ALA A 184 8.35 -13.43 0.49
CA ALA A 184 9.75 -13.68 0.17
C ALA A 184 10.24 -15.09 0.55
N LEU A 185 9.80 -15.59 1.70
CA LEU A 185 10.31 -16.85 2.26
C LEU A 185 9.52 -18.09 1.84
N PHE A 186 8.21 -17.94 1.63
CA PHE A 186 7.31 -19.09 1.46
C PHE A 186 6.65 -19.20 0.09
N TYR A 187 6.58 -18.11 -0.69
CA TYR A 187 5.94 -18.09 -2.01
C TYR A 187 6.92 -17.94 -3.18
N THR A 188 8.22 -17.99 -2.90
CA THR A 188 9.26 -17.97 -3.92
C THR A 188 9.48 -19.38 -4.50
N SER A 189 9.49 -19.49 -5.84
CA SER A 189 9.71 -20.75 -6.56
C SER A 189 10.84 -20.61 -7.57
N ASN A 190 11.55 -21.71 -7.86
CA ASN A 190 12.57 -21.81 -8.92
C ASN A 190 13.65 -20.70 -8.89
N ILE A 191 14.37 -20.59 -7.77
CA ILE A 191 15.34 -19.53 -7.51
C ILE A 191 16.53 -19.60 -8.49
N SER A 192 16.72 -18.53 -9.27
CA SER A 192 17.93 -18.29 -10.07
C SER A 192 18.95 -17.46 -9.29
N ILE A 193 19.94 -18.11 -8.71
CA ILE A 193 21.02 -17.43 -7.96
C ILE A 193 21.73 -16.36 -8.81
N PRO A 194 22.10 -16.61 -10.12
CA PRO A 194 22.73 -15.57 -10.93
C PRO A 194 21.91 -14.29 -11.05
N SER A 195 20.59 -14.42 -11.26
CA SER A 195 19.70 -13.27 -11.40
C SER A 195 19.60 -12.48 -10.07
N ILE A 196 19.54 -13.17 -8.93
CA ILE A 196 19.57 -12.51 -7.61
C ILE A 196 20.88 -11.74 -7.41
N LEU A 197 22.03 -12.33 -7.75
CA LEU A 197 23.33 -11.65 -7.64
C LEU A 197 23.40 -10.39 -8.51
N VAL A 198 22.84 -10.40 -9.70
CA VAL A 198 22.70 -9.22 -10.56
C VAL A 198 21.85 -8.16 -9.85
N GLY A 199 20.68 -8.52 -9.31
CA GLY A 199 19.82 -7.60 -8.58
C GLY A 199 20.49 -7.01 -7.34
N LEU A 200 21.20 -7.82 -6.56
CA LEU A 200 21.98 -7.36 -5.42
C LEU A 200 23.14 -6.45 -5.82
N THR A 201 23.76 -6.67 -6.98
CA THR A 201 24.79 -5.77 -7.52
C THR A 201 24.21 -4.37 -7.79
N PHE A 202 23.04 -4.29 -8.43
CA PHE A 202 22.36 -3.02 -8.66
C PHE A 202 21.94 -2.35 -7.35
N LEU A 203 21.46 -3.10 -6.37
CA LEU A 203 21.19 -2.57 -5.01
C LEU A 203 22.47 -2.04 -4.36
N GLY A 204 23.59 -2.74 -4.52
CA GLY A 204 24.91 -2.28 -4.05
C GLY A 204 25.32 -0.97 -4.71
N ILE A 205 25.14 -0.83 -6.03
CA ILE A 205 25.43 0.42 -6.75
C ILE A 205 24.54 1.56 -6.22
N MET A 206 23.23 1.31 -6.03
CA MET A 206 22.32 2.30 -5.44
C MET A 206 22.75 2.69 -4.02
N PHE A 207 23.17 1.72 -3.19
CA PHE A 207 23.63 1.97 -1.83
C PHE A 207 24.93 2.80 -1.81
N ILE A 208 25.89 2.50 -2.67
CA ILE A 208 27.13 3.27 -2.85
C ILE A 208 26.77 4.70 -3.32
N GLY A 209 25.87 4.84 -4.29
CA GLY A 209 25.38 6.14 -4.74
C GLY A 209 24.75 6.97 -3.62
N ASN A 210 23.98 6.33 -2.73
CA ASN A 210 23.44 6.98 -1.54
C ASN A 210 24.55 7.46 -0.60
N LYS A 211 25.54 6.62 -0.32
CA LYS A 211 26.71 6.99 0.51
C LYS A 211 27.57 8.09 -0.11
N MET A 212 27.66 8.15 -1.44
CA MET A 212 28.34 9.21 -2.17
C MET A 212 27.53 10.53 -2.22
N GLY A 213 26.32 10.55 -1.67
CA GLY A 213 25.46 11.74 -1.62
C GLY A 213 24.68 12.01 -2.90
N ILE A 214 24.50 11.03 -3.80
CA ILE A 214 23.63 11.16 -4.97
C ILE A 214 22.18 11.24 -4.48
N LYS A 215 21.49 12.37 -4.72
CA LYS A 215 20.10 12.60 -4.27
C LYS A 215 19.12 12.79 -5.42
N TYR A 216 19.50 12.37 -6.63
CA TYR A 216 18.65 12.42 -7.82
C TYR A 216 17.75 11.18 -7.88
N ALA A 217 16.43 11.38 -7.76
CA ALA A 217 15.44 10.29 -7.81
C ALA A 217 15.52 9.47 -9.10
N PHE A 218 15.85 10.10 -10.23
CA PHE A 218 15.99 9.44 -11.53
C PHE A 218 17.09 8.37 -11.54
N PHE A 219 18.23 8.61 -10.86
CA PHE A 219 19.29 7.61 -10.71
C PHE A 219 18.78 6.33 -10.04
N TYR A 220 18.05 6.48 -8.93
CA TYR A 220 17.46 5.36 -8.21
C TYR A 220 16.32 4.70 -8.99
N GLY A 221 15.52 5.49 -9.72
CA GLY A 221 14.44 4.99 -10.56
C GLY A 221 14.92 4.06 -11.67
N ILE A 222 15.95 4.48 -12.43
CA ILE A 222 16.51 3.65 -13.50
C ILE A 222 17.13 2.37 -12.94
N LEU A 223 18.01 2.47 -11.94
CA LEU A 223 18.68 1.31 -11.36
C LEU A 223 17.67 0.38 -10.65
N GLY A 224 16.68 0.95 -9.97
CA GLY A 224 15.62 0.19 -9.31
C GLY A 224 14.75 -0.58 -10.29
N VAL A 225 14.28 0.05 -11.37
CA VAL A 225 13.41 -0.60 -12.35
C VAL A 225 14.19 -1.48 -13.32
N CYS A 226 15.16 -0.91 -14.05
CA CYS A 226 15.88 -1.64 -15.10
C CYS A 226 16.92 -2.63 -14.54
N GLY A 227 17.40 -2.41 -13.33
CA GLY A 227 18.37 -3.27 -12.68
C GLY A 227 17.74 -4.23 -11.69
N VAL A 228 17.30 -3.71 -10.53
CA VAL A 228 16.85 -4.54 -9.41
C VAL A 228 15.57 -5.28 -9.74
N TRP A 229 14.52 -4.56 -10.18
CA TRP A 229 13.20 -5.14 -10.44
C TRP A 229 13.24 -6.19 -11.56
N VAL A 230 13.89 -5.89 -12.69
CA VAL A 230 14.02 -6.85 -13.81
C VAL A 230 14.80 -8.08 -13.38
N ALA A 231 15.91 -7.91 -12.65
CA ALA A 231 16.73 -9.03 -12.17
C ALA A 231 15.93 -9.96 -11.23
N PHE A 232 15.13 -9.39 -10.32
CA PHE A 232 14.28 -10.16 -9.43
C PHE A 232 13.13 -10.84 -10.16
N LEU A 233 12.49 -10.16 -11.13
CA LEU A 233 11.47 -10.76 -11.98
C LEU A 233 11.99 -12.01 -12.70
N MET A 234 13.27 -11.98 -13.14
CA MET A 234 13.92 -13.13 -13.81
C MET A 234 14.51 -14.15 -12.82
N SER A 235 14.46 -13.89 -11.51
CA SER A 235 15.08 -14.75 -10.50
C SER A 235 14.14 -15.78 -9.90
N GLY A 236 12.83 -15.70 -10.16
CA GLY A 236 11.81 -16.49 -9.49
C GLY A 236 11.42 -15.94 -8.11
N VAL A 237 12.11 -14.92 -7.61
CA VAL A 237 11.70 -14.16 -6.42
C VAL A 237 10.73 -13.08 -6.85
N HIS A 238 9.62 -12.90 -6.10
CA HIS A 238 8.62 -11.90 -6.47
C HIS A 238 9.22 -10.49 -6.62
N ALA A 239 8.93 -9.86 -7.74
CA ALA A 239 9.45 -8.55 -8.11
C ALA A 239 9.05 -7.43 -7.13
N THR A 240 7.97 -7.62 -6.38
CA THR A 240 7.52 -6.71 -5.31
C THR A 240 8.54 -6.57 -4.17
N ILE A 241 9.31 -7.63 -3.87
CA ILE A 241 10.38 -7.60 -2.87
C ILE A 241 11.52 -6.69 -3.32
N ALA A 242 11.88 -6.75 -4.59
CA ALA A 242 12.87 -5.85 -5.17
C ALA A 242 12.51 -4.38 -4.96
N ALA A 243 11.23 -4.05 -5.12
CA ALA A 243 10.72 -2.69 -4.93
C ALA A 243 10.88 -2.20 -3.48
N VAL A 244 10.56 -3.05 -2.50
CA VAL A 244 10.79 -2.74 -1.07
C VAL A 244 12.27 -2.55 -0.77
N LEU A 245 13.13 -3.46 -1.24
CA LEU A 245 14.58 -3.35 -1.04
C LEU A 245 15.15 -2.07 -1.68
N ALA A 246 14.71 -1.73 -2.89
CA ALA A 246 15.10 -0.49 -3.57
C ALA A 246 14.66 0.75 -2.77
N ALA A 247 13.45 0.76 -2.23
CA ALA A 247 12.94 1.84 -1.38
C ALA A 247 13.81 2.07 -0.14
N PHE A 248 14.28 0.98 0.49
CA PHE A 248 15.17 1.08 1.65
C PHE A 248 16.55 1.69 1.32
N VAL A 249 16.96 1.70 0.07
CA VAL A 249 18.22 2.33 -0.36
C VAL A 249 18.07 3.82 -0.68
N ILE A 250 16.85 4.33 -0.93
CA ILE A 250 16.61 5.76 -1.25
C ILE A 250 17.09 6.67 -0.11
N PRO A 251 17.83 7.78 -0.40
CA PRO A 251 18.32 8.71 0.63
C PRO A 251 17.17 9.36 1.44
N ALA A 252 17.31 9.35 2.77
CA ALA A 252 16.36 9.98 3.69
C ALA A 252 16.82 11.36 4.18
N ASP A 253 18.05 11.77 3.85
CA ASP A 253 18.61 13.04 4.25
C ASP A 253 18.32 14.14 3.21
N SER A 254 17.96 15.33 3.68
CA SER A 254 17.81 16.51 2.82
C SER A 254 19.16 16.94 2.22
N GLN A 255 19.12 17.61 1.08
CA GLN A 255 20.33 18.22 0.49
C GLN A 255 20.76 19.48 1.25
N ILE A 256 19.79 20.19 1.81
CA ILE A 256 19.99 21.46 2.50
C ILE A 256 19.48 21.30 3.94
N PRO A 257 20.30 21.54 4.96
CA PRO A 257 19.85 21.58 6.35
C PRO A 257 18.79 22.65 6.57
N GLU A 258 17.86 22.41 7.51
CA GLU A 258 16.75 23.32 7.82
C GLU A 258 17.19 24.75 8.10
N SER A 259 18.24 24.93 8.92
CA SER A 259 18.79 26.25 9.25
C SER A 259 19.31 27.01 8.02
N THR A 260 19.97 26.29 7.11
CA THR A 260 20.47 26.84 5.85
C THR A 260 19.33 27.21 4.90
N PHE A 261 18.29 26.38 4.83
CA PHE A 261 17.10 26.65 4.03
C PHE A 261 16.39 27.93 4.49
N ILE A 262 16.19 28.11 5.81
CA ILE A 262 15.57 29.31 6.38
C ILE A 262 16.40 30.57 6.03
N ALA A 263 17.72 30.48 6.17
CA ALA A 263 18.61 31.62 5.88
C ALA A 263 18.56 31.99 4.38
N ARG A 264 18.59 31.00 3.49
CA ARG A 264 18.50 31.23 2.04
C ARG A 264 17.13 31.79 1.64
N LEU A 265 16.05 31.23 2.17
CA LEU A 265 14.69 31.68 1.89
C LEU A 265 14.49 33.15 2.29
N ARG A 266 14.99 33.57 3.48
CA ARG A 266 14.94 34.98 3.91
C ARG A 266 15.70 35.90 2.96
N ARG A 267 16.86 35.46 2.48
CA ARG A 267 17.67 36.25 1.50
C ARG A 267 16.91 36.41 0.19
N GLN A 268 16.26 35.33 -0.33
CA GLN A 268 15.51 35.39 -1.57
C GLN A 268 14.26 36.26 -1.44
N LEU A 269 13.56 36.19 -0.30
CA LEU A 269 12.41 37.06 -0.03
C LEU A 269 12.84 38.56 -0.02
N HIS A 270 13.95 38.88 0.64
CA HIS A 270 14.44 40.26 0.66
C HIS A 270 14.89 40.74 -0.73
N ARG A 271 15.50 39.88 -1.54
CA ARG A 271 15.79 40.20 -2.94
C ARG A 271 14.52 40.47 -3.75
N PHE A 272 13.46 39.64 -3.55
CA PHE A 272 12.21 39.82 -4.23
C PHE A 272 11.47 41.11 -3.85
N GLU A 273 11.55 41.51 -2.57
CA GLU A 273 10.99 42.78 -2.08
C GLU A 273 11.69 44.02 -2.68
N ASN A 274 13.00 43.90 -2.96
CA ASN A 274 13.80 45.01 -3.52
C ASN A 274 13.89 44.96 -5.05
N ALA A 275 13.41 43.94 -5.70
CA ALA A 275 13.35 43.86 -7.16
C ALA A 275 12.35 44.86 -7.72
N GLU A 276 12.72 45.54 -8.80
CA GLU A 276 11.80 46.47 -9.48
C GLU A 276 10.53 45.74 -9.92
N SER A 277 9.38 46.32 -9.58
CA SER A 277 8.09 45.81 -10.04
C SER A 277 7.58 46.62 -11.19
N ASN A 278 7.00 45.94 -12.21
CA ASN A 278 6.36 46.61 -13.31
C ASN A 278 4.82 46.66 -13.10
N ASP A 279 4.18 47.60 -13.75
CA ASP A 279 2.70 47.77 -13.73
C ASP A 279 1.96 46.81 -14.67
N VAL A 280 2.67 45.82 -15.25
CA VAL A 280 2.08 44.82 -16.16
C VAL A 280 1.76 43.52 -15.43
N ARG A 281 1.00 42.63 -16.06
CA ARG A 281 0.55 41.37 -15.48
C ARG A 281 1.63 40.28 -15.45
N THR A 282 2.82 40.54 -15.98
CA THR A 282 3.97 39.62 -15.99
C THR A 282 4.99 40.09 -14.95
N LEU A 283 5.72 39.15 -14.37
CA LEU A 283 6.85 39.44 -13.48
C LEU A 283 8.07 39.83 -14.31
N GLU A 284 8.93 40.68 -13.75
CA GLU A 284 10.25 40.97 -14.30
C GLU A 284 11.14 39.72 -14.26
N GLU A 285 12.14 39.66 -15.12
CA GLU A 285 13.04 38.53 -15.27
C GLU A 285 13.74 38.19 -13.95
N GLU A 286 14.19 39.19 -13.18
CA GLU A 286 14.78 39.01 -11.87
C GLU A 286 13.81 38.36 -10.87
N GLN A 287 12.55 38.79 -10.86
CA GLN A 287 11.51 38.20 -9.99
C GLN A 287 11.26 36.73 -10.33
N VAL A 288 11.23 36.39 -11.64
CA VAL A 288 11.06 35.01 -12.12
C VAL A 288 12.25 34.15 -11.70
N GLU A 289 13.50 34.70 -11.81
CA GLU A 289 14.70 34.02 -11.38
C GLU A 289 14.69 33.71 -9.87
N ILE A 290 14.34 34.71 -9.05
CA ILE A 290 14.23 34.55 -7.58
C ILE A 290 13.21 33.45 -7.24
N ILE A 291 12.03 33.45 -7.85
CA ILE A 291 11.01 32.42 -7.63
C ILE A 291 11.54 31.02 -8.03
N SER A 292 12.29 30.94 -9.14
CA SER A 292 12.89 29.70 -9.59
C SER A 292 13.94 29.18 -8.61
N GLN A 293 14.76 30.08 -8.02
CA GLN A 293 15.72 29.74 -6.99
C GLN A 293 15.03 29.26 -5.70
N VAL A 294 13.97 29.94 -5.24
CA VAL A 294 13.15 29.51 -4.09
C VAL A 294 12.57 28.11 -4.32
N LYS A 295 12.05 27.85 -5.53
CA LYS A 295 11.53 26.54 -5.88
C LYS A 295 12.60 25.44 -5.83
N ALA A 296 13.79 25.72 -6.35
CA ALA A 296 14.93 24.79 -6.34
C ALA A 296 15.42 24.53 -4.90
N GLU A 297 15.51 25.55 -4.07
CA GLU A 297 15.91 25.42 -2.67
C GLU A 297 14.86 24.64 -1.86
N ALA A 298 13.56 24.91 -2.05
CA ALA A 298 12.48 24.16 -1.44
C ALA A 298 12.50 22.69 -1.86
N PHE A 299 12.75 22.41 -3.15
CA PHE A 299 12.89 21.05 -3.67
C PHE A 299 14.06 20.31 -3.00
N ASN A 300 15.19 20.97 -2.79
CA ASN A 300 16.39 20.38 -2.20
C ASN A 300 16.33 20.27 -0.66
N ALA A 301 15.47 21.04 -0.01
CA ALA A 301 15.24 20.96 1.42
C ALA A 301 14.41 19.72 1.82
N VAL A 302 13.58 19.18 0.90
CA VAL A 302 12.81 17.96 1.16
C VAL A 302 13.64 16.73 0.78
N PRO A 303 13.79 15.74 1.69
CA PRO A 303 14.50 14.49 1.40
C PRO A 303 13.93 13.74 0.18
N PRO A 304 14.77 13.08 -0.64
CA PRO A 304 14.32 12.30 -1.78
C PRO A 304 13.26 11.26 -1.42
N LEU A 305 13.41 10.57 -0.28
CA LEU A 305 12.46 9.62 0.27
C LEU A 305 11.06 10.23 0.40
N GLN A 306 10.93 11.37 1.07
CA GLN A 306 9.63 12.02 1.28
C GLN A 306 9.04 12.58 -0.01
N ARG A 307 9.88 13.09 -0.93
CA ARG A 307 9.41 13.56 -2.24
C ARG A 307 8.79 12.45 -3.07
N LEU A 308 9.46 11.29 -3.12
CA LEU A 308 8.97 10.12 -3.83
C LEU A 308 7.69 9.57 -3.19
N GLU A 309 7.68 9.41 -1.86
CA GLU A 309 6.51 8.95 -1.11
C GLU A 309 5.29 9.84 -1.39
N HIS A 310 5.38 11.15 -1.14
CA HIS A 310 4.27 12.08 -1.34
C HIS A 310 3.87 12.24 -2.81
N GLY A 311 4.83 12.15 -3.74
CA GLY A 311 4.58 12.26 -5.17
C GLY A 311 3.90 11.04 -5.76
N MET A 312 4.24 9.85 -5.29
CA MET A 312 3.71 8.59 -5.80
C MET A 312 2.44 8.14 -5.08
N HIS A 313 2.23 8.54 -3.82
CA HIS A 313 1.07 8.11 -3.03
C HIS A 313 -0.27 8.36 -3.72
N PRO A 314 -0.57 9.54 -4.34
CA PRO A 314 -1.82 9.73 -5.07
C PRO A 314 -1.94 8.80 -6.29
N PHE A 315 -0.86 8.57 -7.03
CA PHE A 315 -0.85 7.67 -8.17
C PHE A 315 -1.14 6.22 -7.75
N VAL A 316 -0.50 5.76 -6.68
CA VAL A 316 -0.76 4.42 -6.12
C VAL A 316 -2.21 4.31 -5.67
N SER A 317 -2.71 5.26 -4.88
CA SER A 317 -4.04 5.16 -4.25
C SER A 317 -5.21 5.34 -5.23
N PHE A 318 -5.04 6.15 -6.30
CA PHE A 318 -6.13 6.49 -7.22
C PHE A 318 -6.02 5.83 -8.59
N VAL A 319 -4.87 5.22 -8.93
CA VAL A 319 -4.67 4.54 -10.20
C VAL A 319 -4.32 3.08 -9.99
N ILE A 320 -3.22 2.78 -9.27
CA ILE A 320 -2.72 1.40 -9.14
C ILE A 320 -3.71 0.52 -8.40
N MET A 321 -4.12 0.93 -7.20
CA MET A 321 -5.03 0.13 -6.36
C MET A 321 -6.40 -0.11 -7.02
N PRO A 322 -7.05 0.89 -7.66
CA PRO A 322 -8.28 0.65 -8.41
C PRO A 322 -8.11 -0.27 -9.62
N ILE A 323 -7.00 -0.16 -10.38
CA ILE A 323 -6.72 -1.06 -11.51
C ILE A 323 -6.48 -2.50 -10.99
N PHE A 324 -5.70 -2.64 -9.91
CA PHE A 324 -5.49 -3.93 -9.26
C PHE A 324 -6.82 -4.56 -8.80
N ALA A 325 -7.67 -3.76 -8.14
CA ALA A 325 -8.98 -4.23 -7.70
C ALA A 325 -9.87 -4.61 -8.89
N LEU A 326 -9.85 -3.82 -9.98
CA LEU A 326 -10.61 -4.13 -11.19
C LEU A 326 -10.15 -5.46 -11.82
N ALA A 327 -8.87 -5.77 -11.81
CA ALA A 327 -8.34 -7.02 -12.36
C ALA A 327 -8.61 -8.24 -11.45
N ASN A 328 -8.51 -8.05 -10.13
CA ASN A 328 -8.49 -9.17 -9.19
C ASN A 328 -9.81 -9.40 -8.42
N ALA A 329 -10.69 -8.38 -8.29
CA ALA A 329 -11.92 -8.49 -7.52
C ALA A 329 -13.09 -9.15 -8.28
N GLY A 330 -12.94 -9.45 -9.56
CA GLY A 330 -13.96 -10.13 -10.34
C GLY A 330 -14.20 -11.56 -9.84
N VAL A 331 -15.38 -11.79 -9.26
CA VAL A 331 -15.86 -13.13 -8.84
C VAL A 331 -17.19 -13.38 -9.49
N ALA A 332 -17.29 -14.47 -10.26
CA ALA A 332 -18.53 -14.90 -10.88
C ALA A 332 -19.32 -15.75 -9.88
N PHE A 333 -20.41 -15.21 -9.35
CA PHE A 333 -21.30 -15.92 -8.41
C PHE A 333 -22.35 -16.80 -9.12
N ILE A 334 -22.59 -16.56 -10.42
CA ILE A 334 -23.68 -17.22 -11.18
C ILE A 334 -23.46 -18.73 -11.25
N ASP A 335 -22.20 -19.19 -11.30
CA ASP A 335 -21.88 -20.63 -11.42
C ASP A 335 -21.56 -21.28 -10.07
N MET A 336 -21.75 -20.55 -8.96
CA MET A 336 -21.42 -21.05 -7.63
C MET A 336 -22.64 -21.65 -6.94
N ASP A 337 -22.54 -22.91 -6.54
CA ASP A 337 -23.41 -23.45 -5.56
C ASP A 337 -23.12 -22.89 -4.18
N LEU A 338 -24.04 -22.06 -3.66
CA LEU A 338 -23.91 -21.44 -2.33
C LEU A 338 -23.69 -22.48 -1.22
N GLN A 339 -24.22 -23.71 -1.39
CA GLN A 339 -24.04 -24.79 -0.42
C GLN A 339 -22.58 -25.30 -0.42
N SER A 340 -21.93 -25.32 -1.58
CA SER A 340 -20.51 -25.70 -1.70
C SER A 340 -19.57 -24.70 -1.06
N LEU A 341 -19.93 -23.42 -0.98
CA LEU A 341 -19.12 -22.37 -0.35
C LEU A 341 -19.01 -22.55 1.17
N PHE A 342 -20.11 -23.00 1.83
CA PHE A 342 -20.10 -23.23 3.27
C PHE A 342 -19.43 -24.55 3.68
N SER A 343 -19.20 -25.45 2.74
CA SER A 343 -18.46 -26.71 2.96
C SER A 343 -16.98 -26.61 2.53
N ASN A 344 -16.58 -25.47 1.92
CA ASN A 344 -15.24 -25.33 1.37
C ASN A 344 -14.22 -24.89 2.43
N HIS A 345 -13.23 -25.72 2.67
CA HIS A 345 -12.19 -25.49 3.68
C HIS A 345 -11.35 -24.22 3.41
N VAL A 346 -11.08 -23.87 2.14
CA VAL A 346 -10.31 -22.68 1.77
C VAL A 346 -11.10 -21.41 2.11
N ALA A 347 -12.36 -21.33 1.64
CA ALA A 347 -13.20 -20.16 1.89
C ALA A 347 -13.45 -19.94 3.40
N LEU A 348 -13.74 -21.02 4.14
CA LEU A 348 -13.95 -20.97 5.59
C LEU A 348 -12.66 -20.62 6.33
N GLY A 349 -11.53 -21.22 5.95
CA GLY A 349 -10.23 -20.95 6.55
C GLY A 349 -9.81 -19.49 6.39
N VAL A 350 -10.00 -18.90 5.20
CA VAL A 350 -9.73 -17.48 4.94
C VAL A 350 -10.71 -16.59 5.71
N MET A 351 -12.01 -16.87 5.62
CA MET A 351 -13.05 -16.07 6.26
C MET A 351 -12.86 -16.03 7.79
N PHE A 352 -12.75 -17.19 8.45
CA PHE A 352 -12.58 -17.24 9.89
C PHE A 352 -11.17 -16.79 10.32
N GLY A 353 -10.13 -17.04 9.53
CA GLY A 353 -8.80 -16.51 9.73
C GLY A 353 -8.83 -14.98 9.84
N LEU A 354 -9.45 -14.29 8.89
CA LEU A 354 -9.59 -12.83 8.93
C LEU A 354 -10.54 -12.38 10.03
N LEU A 355 -11.77 -12.91 10.10
CA LEU A 355 -12.83 -12.41 10.97
C LEU A 355 -12.61 -12.69 12.46
N LEU A 356 -12.04 -13.82 12.79
CA LEU A 356 -11.76 -14.22 14.19
C LEU A 356 -10.28 -14.09 14.51
N GLY A 357 -9.39 -14.54 13.62
CA GLY A 357 -7.96 -14.55 13.86
C GLY A 357 -7.37 -13.17 14.07
N LYS A 358 -7.68 -12.22 13.18
CA LYS A 358 -7.18 -10.84 13.31
C LYS A 358 -7.61 -10.15 14.61
N PRO A 359 -8.92 -10.03 14.92
CA PRO A 359 -9.35 -9.38 16.16
C PRO A 359 -8.82 -10.07 17.41
N LEU A 360 -8.86 -11.42 17.46
CA LEU A 360 -8.37 -12.17 18.61
C LEU A 360 -6.87 -12.01 18.81
N GLY A 361 -6.08 -12.13 17.73
CA GLY A 361 -4.63 -11.95 17.77
C GLY A 361 -4.23 -10.57 18.25
N ILE A 362 -4.86 -9.51 17.70
CA ILE A 362 -4.61 -8.12 18.08
C ILE A 362 -4.98 -7.87 19.55
N VAL A 363 -6.16 -8.30 19.99
CA VAL A 363 -6.64 -8.10 21.37
C VAL A 363 -5.77 -8.86 22.35
N LEU A 364 -5.42 -10.11 22.04
CA LEU A 364 -4.55 -10.92 22.89
C LEU A 364 -3.15 -10.31 23.01
N ALA A 365 -2.58 -9.82 21.90
CA ALA A 365 -1.29 -9.15 21.93
C ALA A 365 -1.29 -7.92 22.83
N VAL A 366 -2.28 -7.04 22.64
CA VAL A 366 -2.41 -5.83 23.45
C VAL A 366 -2.64 -6.17 24.93
N TRP A 367 -3.44 -7.20 25.23
CA TRP A 367 -3.67 -7.67 26.61
C TRP A 367 -2.38 -8.21 27.23
N LEU A 368 -1.69 -9.12 26.55
CA LEU A 368 -0.47 -9.76 27.03
C LEU A 368 0.64 -8.73 27.27
N LEU A 369 0.92 -7.88 26.29
CA LEU A 369 1.98 -6.88 26.39
C LEU A 369 1.69 -5.82 27.44
N SER A 370 0.42 -5.44 27.60
CA SER A 370 0.00 -4.51 28.66
C SER A 370 0.14 -5.14 30.04
N LYS A 371 -0.19 -6.44 30.20
CA LYS A 371 -0.05 -7.18 31.45
C LYS A 371 1.43 -7.39 31.83
N LEU A 372 2.29 -7.63 30.86
CA LEU A 372 3.75 -7.75 31.06
C LEU A 372 4.44 -6.40 31.30
N GLY A 373 3.72 -5.29 31.22
CA GLY A 373 4.29 -3.94 31.40
C GLY A 373 5.19 -3.46 30.26
N LEU A 374 5.26 -4.22 29.14
CA LEU A 374 6.10 -3.92 27.99
C LEU A 374 5.54 -2.78 27.13
N GLY A 375 4.23 -2.50 27.22
CA GLY A 375 3.58 -1.42 26.49
C GLY A 375 2.47 -0.78 27.30
N LYS A 376 2.37 0.57 27.27
CA LYS A 376 1.30 1.31 27.97
C LYS A 376 0.20 1.66 26.97
N ARG A 377 -0.99 1.12 27.22
CA ARG A 377 -2.19 1.48 26.45
C ARG A 377 -2.62 2.91 26.81
N SER A 378 -2.91 3.74 25.80
CA SER A 378 -3.48 5.06 26.01
C SER A 378 -4.84 4.95 26.70
N LYS A 379 -5.17 5.87 27.63
CA LYS A 379 -6.48 5.91 28.32
C LYS A 379 -7.67 5.99 27.33
N LYS A 380 -7.45 6.60 26.16
CA LYS A 380 -8.45 6.71 25.08
C LYS A 380 -8.64 5.43 24.27
N MET A 381 -7.74 4.46 24.40
CA MET A 381 -7.80 3.15 23.74
C MET A 381 -8.54 2.14 24.62
N THR A 382 -9.86 2.18 24.62
CA THR A 382 -10.71 1.21 25.35
C THR A 382 -10.68 -0.16 24.68
N TRP A 383 -11.04 -1.23 25.39
CA TRP A 383 -11.12 -2.58 24.84
C TRP A 383 -12.10 -2.67 23.65
N HIS A 384 -13.25 -1.98 23.72
CA HIS A 384 -14.19 -1.88 22.62
C HIS A 384 -13.56 -1.28 21.35
N ARG A 385 -12.69 -0.26 21.52
CA ARG A 385 -11.96 0.34 20.41
C ARG A 385 -10.93 -0.60 19.83
N ILE A 386 -10.20 -1.34 20.67
CA ILE A 386 -9.21 -2.31 20.22
C ILE A 386 -9.89 -3.44 19.43
N PHE A 387 -11.03 -3.94 19.92
CA PHE A 387 -11.85 -4.90 19.19
C PHE A 387 -12.35 -4.34 17.85
N GLY A 388 -12.86 -3.11 17.86
CA GLY A 388 -13.30 -2.43 16.63
C GLY A 388 -12.17 -2.25 15.62
N LEU A 389 -10.97 -1.88 16.07
CA LEU A 389 -9.78 -1.80 15.21
C LEU A 389 -9.33 -3.17 14.71
N GLY A 390 -9.44 -4.21 15.53
CA GLY A 390 -9.19 -5.60 15.15
C GLY A 390 -10.12 -6.07 14.02
N PHE A 391 -11.40 -5.72 14.09
CA PHE A 391 -12.35 -5.99 13.01
C PHE A 391 -12.07 -5.15 11.76
N LEU A 392 -11.62 -3.91 11.87
CA LEU A 392 -11.17 -3.16 10.69
C LEU A 392 -9.89 -3.75 10.09
N ALA A 393 -8.98 -4.27 10.91
CA ALA A 393 -7.80 -4.98 10.42
C ALA A 393 -8.15 -6.31 9.73
N SER A 394 -9.33 -6.90 9.97
CA SER A 394 -9.81 -8.10 9.25
C SER A 394 -10.25 -7.82 7.81
N ILE A 395 -10.30 -6.56 7.37
CA ILE A 395 -10.48 -6.20 5.98
C ILE A 395 -9.17 -6.54 5.25
N GLY A 396 -9.09 -7.73 4.67
CA GLY A 396 -7.91 -8.18 3.94
C GLY A 396 -7.89 -7.77 2.48
N PHE A 397 -9.03 -7.59 1.91
CA PHE A 397 -9.44 -7.30 0.55
C PHE A 397 -8.30 -7.34 -0.50
N THR A 398 -7.76 -6.19 -0.96
CA THR A 398 -6.75 -6.13 -2.03
C THR A 398 -5.48 -6.88 -1.68
N MET A 399 -5.00 -6.76 -0.45
CA MET A 399 -3.78 -7.42 0.01
C MET A 399 -3.95 -8.94 0.13
N SER A 400 -5.08 -9.41 0.67
CA SER A 400 -5.37 -10.85 0.69
C SER A 400 -5.58 -11.43 -0.71
N MET A 401 -6.17 -10.66 -1.66
CA MET A 401 -6.26 -11.07 -3.07
C MET A 401 -4.89 -11.16 -3.73
N PHE A 402 -3.99 -10.22 -3.42
CA PHE A 402 -2.62 -10.27 -3.90
C PHE A 402 -1.89 -11.51 -3.38
N VAL A 403 -1.99 -11.83 -2.09
CA VAL A 403 -1.41 -13.07 -1.56
C VAL A 403 -2.08 -14.31 -2.16
N THR A 404 -3.38 -14.25 -2.48
CA THR A 404 -4.08 -15.36 -3.15
C THR A 404 -3.51 -15.64 -4.53
N SER A 405 -3.20 -14.59 -5.33
CA SER A 405 -2.60 -14.77 -6.66
C SER A 405 -1.17 -15.34 -6.63
N LEU A 406 -0.49 -15.25 -5.48
CA LEU A 406 0.83 -15.84 -5.26
C LEU A 406 0.76 -17.24 -4.64
N ALA A 407 -0.31 -17.53 -3.89
CA ALA A 407 -0.47 -18.78 -3.16
C ALA A 407 -1.08 -19.89 -4.01
N PHE A 408 -1.95 -19.57 -4.95
CA PHE A 408 -2.69 -20.56 -5.73
C PHE A 408 -2.51 -20.36 -7.22
N ASP A 409 -2.14 -21.43 -7.93
CA ASP A 409 -2.15 -21.49 -9.40
C ASP A 409 -3.49 -22.04 -9.92
N GLU A 410 -4.24 -22.77 -9.07
CA GLU A 410 -5.46 -23.42 -9.44
C GLU A 410 -6.66 -22.45 -9.40
N PRO A 411 -7.41 -22.26 -10.50
CA PRO A 411 -8.50 -21.28 -10.58
C PRO A 411 -9.61 -21.51 -9.52
N VAL A 412 -9.91 -22.77 -9.18
CA VAL A 412 -10.95 -23.11 -8.21
C VAL A 412 -10.60 -22.60 -6.82
N SER A 413 -9.39 -22.92 -6.33
CA SER A 413 -8.88 -22.47 -5.02
C SER A 413 -8.78 -20.95 -4.95
N HIS A 414 -8.40 -20.31 -6.05
CA HIS A 414 -8.33 -18.86 -6.19
C HIS A 414 -9.70 -18.19 -5.98
N VAL A 415 -10.74 -18.70 -6.64
CA VAL A 415 -12.10 -18.19 -6.51
C VAL A 415 -12.64 -18.41 -5.08
N GLN A 416 -12.40 -19.59 -4.50
CA GLN A 416 -12.82 -19.92 -3.14
C GLN A 416 -12.19 -18.97 -2.09
N ALA A 417 -10.91 -18.68 -2.21
CA ALA A 417 -10.23 -17.72 -1.34
C ALA A 417 -10.85 -16.31 -1.49
N LYS A 418 -11.09 -15.85 -2.72
CA LYS A 418 -11.73 -14.54 -2.98
C LYS A 418 -13.07 -14.41 -2.27
N VAL A 419 -13.92 -15.45 -2.30
CA VAL A 419 -15.21 -15.44 -1.59
C VAL A 419 -15.03 -15.29 -0.08
N GLY A 420 -14.09 -16.04 0.52
CA GLY A 420 -13.76 -15.92 1.93
C GLY A 420 -13.28 -14.51 2.30
N ILE A 421 -12.44 -13.91 1.45
CA ILE A 421 -11.94 -12.54 1.60
C ILE A 421 -13.08 -11.52 1.56
N PHE A 422 -13.99 -11.62 0.58
CA PHE A 422 -15.14 -10.72 0.46
C PHE A 422 -16.04 -10.81 1.70
N ALA A 423 -16.42 -12.01 2.11
CA ALA A 423 -17.27 -12.22 3.27
C ALA A 423 -16.64 -11.62 4.54
N ALA A 424 -15.36 -11.92 4.79
CA ALA A 424 -14.63 -11.38 5.93
C ALA A 424 -14.51 -9.87 5.89
N SER A 425 -14.18 -9.29 4.74
CA SER A 425 -13.98 -7.84 4.59
C SER A 425 -15.26 -7.05 4.80
N ILE A 426 -16.38 -7.53 4.27
CA ILE A 426 -17.70 -6.88 4.46
C ILE A 426 -18.15 -6.97 5.92
N ILE A 427 -18.14 -8.19 6.49
CA ILE A 427 -18.59 -8.40 7.88
C ILE A 427 -17.67 -7.68 8.85
N GLY A 428 -16.35 -7.79 8.67
CA GLY A 428 -15.34 -7.11 9.51
C GLY A 428 -15.42 -5.60 9.43
N GLY A 429 -15.59 -5.05 8.23
CA GLY A 429 -15.78 -3.62 8.00
C GLY A 429 -17.01 -3.07 8.71
N LEU A 430 -18.16 -3.75 8.57
CA LEU A 430 -19.41 -3.38 9.25
C LEU A 430 -19.29 -3.51 10.77
N ALA A 431 -18.77 -4.62 11.27
CA ALA A 431 -18.58 -4.86 12.70
C ALA A 431 -17.63 -3.80 13.31
N GLY A 432 -16.48 -3.55 12.66
CA GLY A 432 -15.53 -2.52 13.10
C GLY A 432 -16.15 -1.12 13.11
N TYR A 433 -16.88 -0.75 12.05
CA TYR A 433 -17.59 0.53 11.99
C TYR A 433 -18.57 0.71 13.14
N TYR A 434 -19.45 -0.27 13.39
CA TYR A 434 -20.46 -0.19 14.46
C TYR A 434 -19.81 -0.17 15.85
N LEU A 435 -18.81 -1.01 16.12
CA LEU A 435 -18.10 -1.02 17.39
C LEU A 435 -17.42 0.32 17.69
N LEU A 436 -16.75 0.91 16.71
CA LEU A 436 -16.11 2.21 16.87
C LEU A 436 -17.13 3.35 17.00
N LYS A 437 -18.27 3.27 16.31
CA LYS A 437 -19.33 4.27 16.36
C LYS A 437 -20.02 4.33 17.72
N ILE A 438 -20.24 3.16 18.36
CA ILE A 438 -20.94 3.04 19.66
C ILE A 438 -19.98 3.30 20.83
N SER A 439 -18.68 3.18 20.64
CA SER A 439 -17.69 3.42 21.69
C SER A 439 -17.80 4.85 22.22
N LYS A 440 -18.31 4.98 23.44
CA LYS A 440 -18.48 6.27 24.14
C LYS A 440 -17.14 7.02 24.21
N ARG A 441 -17.22 8.36 24.12
CA ARG A 441 -16.09 9.29 24.26
C ARG A 441 -15.31 9.11 25.54
#